data_c35d87b17a1fab3276bc181d0bd81a74
#
_entry.id   c35d87b17a1fab3276bc181d0bd81a74
#
_cell.length_a   1.000
_cell.length_b   1.000
_cell.length_c   1.000
_cell.angle_alpha   90.00
_cell.angle_beta   90.00
_cell.angle_gamma   90.00
#
_symmetry.space_group_name_H-M   'P 1'
#
loop_
_entity.id
_entity.type
_entity.pdbx_description
1 polymer ?
#
loop_
_entity_poly.entity_id
_entity_poly.type
_entity_poly.pdbx_seq_one_letter_code
_entity_poly.pdbx_strand_id
1 'polypeptide(L)'
;MTKLDKGTVIAAALELLNEVGMDSLTTRKLAERLKVQQPALYWHFQNKRALLDALAEAMLAERHTRSLPEENEDWRVFLKENALSFRTALLSYRDGARIHAGTRPTEPNFGTAETQIRFLCAEGFCPKRAVWALRAVSHYVVGS
;
A
#
# COMPACT_ATOMS: atom_id res chain seq x y z
N MET A 1 -27.33 -14.64 6.25
CA MET A 1 -26.80 -13.78 5.19
C MET A 1 -25.58 -13.03 5.71
N THR A 2 -24.44 -13.22 5.07
CA THR A 2 -23.20 -12.56 5.48
C THR A 2 -23.26 -11.08 5.09
N LYS A 3 -23.10 -10.21 6.06
CA LYS A 3 -23.04 -8.77 5.79
C LYS A 3 -21.77 -8.45 5.00
N LEU A 4 -21.90 -7.69 3.92
CA LEU A 4 -20.77 -7.23 3.14
C LEU A 4 -19.95 -6.25 3.99
N ASP A 5 -18.69 -6.56 4.27
CA ASP A 5 -17.81 -5.66 4.99
C ASP A 5 -16.66 -5.17 4.07
N LYS A 6 -15.97 -4.13 4.53
CA LYS A 6 -14.89 -3.50 3.78
C LYS A 6 -13.74 -4.45 3.47
N GLY A 7 -13.39 -5.30 4.43
CA GLY A 7 -12.32 -6.29 4.25
C GLY A 7 -12.66 -7.30 3.16
N THR A 8 -13.90 -7.77 3.11
CA THR A 8 -14.37 -8.70 2.08
C THR A 8 -14.31 -8.04 0.69
N VAL A 9 -14.72 -6.79 0.60
CA VAL A 9 -14.65 -6.03 -0.66
C VAL A 9 -13.21 -5.89 -1.13
N ILE A 10 -12.30 -5.52 -0.22
CA ILE A 10 -10.88 -5.37 -0.54
C ILE A 10 -10.28 -6.69 -1.02
N ALA A 11 -10.54 -7.80 -0.32
CA ALA A 11 -10.02 -9.11 -0.70
C ALA A 11 -10.49 -9.51 -2.10
N ALA A 12 -11.77 -9.35 -2.39
CA ALA A 12 -12.33 -9.65 -3.71
C ALA A 12 -11.74 -8.74 -4.80
N ALA A 13 -11.53 -7.46 -4.47
CA ALA A 13 -10.95 -6.50 -5.41
C ALA A 13 -9.49 -6.83 -5.74
N LEU A 14 -8.70 -7.30 -4.76
CA LEU A 14 -7.32 -7.72 -5.00
C LEU A 14 -7.26 -8.95 -5.92
N GLU A 15 -8.16 -9.90 -5.73
CA GLU A 15 -8.25 -11.07 -6.64
C GLU A 15 -8.63 -10.63 -8.05
N LEU A 16 -9.64 -9.77 -8.17
CA LEU A 16 -10.08 -9.26 -9.46
C LEU A 16 -8.98 -8.43 -10.14
N LEU A 17 -8.23 -7.65 -9.38
CA LEU A 17 -7.09 -6.88 -9.89
C LEU A 17 -6.07 -7.79 -10.57
N ASN A 18 -5.74 -8.93 -9.97
CA ASN A 18 -4.80 -9.88 -10.56
C ASN A 18 -5.33 -10.48 -11.86
N GLU A 19 -6.63 -10.65 -11.98
CA GLU A 19 -7.25 -11.22 -13.18
C GLU A 19 -7.32 -10.23 -14.34
N VAL A 20 -7.73 -8.98 -14.07
CA VAL A 20 -8.09 -8.04 -15.14
C VAL A 20 -7.18 -6.80 -15.22
N GLY A 21 -6.39 -6.53 -14.18
CA GLY A 21 -5.54 -5.35 -14.11
C GLY A 21 -6.29 -4.11 -13.64
N MET A 22 -5.52 -3.06 -13.35
CA MET A 22 -6.04 -1.80 -12.80
C MET A 22 -7.06 -1.11 -13.72
N ASP A 23 -6.77 -1.07 -15.02
CA ASP A 23 -7.62 -0.32 -15.97
C ASP A 23 -8.97 -1.00 -16.20
N SER A 24 -9.01 -2.33 -16.09
CA SER A 24 -10.24 -3.11 -16.26
C SER A 24 -10.97 -3.40 -14.96
N LEU A 25 -10.41 -3.01 -13.83
CA LEU A 25 -11.06 -3.12 -12.53
C LEU A 25 -12.16 -2.05 -12.42
N THR A 26 -13.40 -2.51 -12.36
CA THR A 26 -14.56 -1.61 -12.27
C THR A 26 -15.43 -2.00 -11.08
N THR A 27 -16.20 -1.04 -10.59
CA THR A 27 -17.17 -1.31 -9.51
C THR A 27 -18.24 -2.30 -9.96
N ARG A 28 -18.60 -2.27 -11.25
CA ARG A 28 -19.55 -3.22 -11.82
C ARG A 28 -19.04 -4.65 -11.76
N LYS A 29 -17.80 -4.89 -12.21
CA LYS A 29 -17.18 -6.22 -12.17
C LYS A 29 -17.01 -6.72 -10.74
N LEU A 30 -16.67 -5.81 -9.83
CA LEU A 30 -16.51 -6.14 -8.41
C LEU A 30 -17.85 -6.53 -7.79
N ALA A 31 -18.93 -5.78 -8.09
CA ALA A 31 -20.26 -6.11 -7.61
C ALA A 31 -20.73 -7.47 -8.14
N GLU A 32 -20.48 -7.77 -9.41
CA GLU A 32 -20.80 -9.07 -10.01
C GLU A 32 -20.06 -10.20 -9.29
N ARG A 33 -18.79 -10.01 -8.99
CA ARG A 33 -17.98 -11.01 -8.27
C ARG A 33 -18.49 -11.26 -6.86
N LEU A 34 -18.90 -10.21 -6.17
CA LEU A 34 -19.42 -10.29 -4.81
C LEU A 34 -20.89 -10.69 -4.75
N LYS A 35 -21.56 -10.76 -5.92
CA LYS A 35 -22.99 -11.08 -6.03
C LYS A 35 -23.86 -10.09 -5.26
N VAL A 36 -23.51 -8.80 -5.36
CA VAL A 36 -24.26 -7.69 -4.76
C VAL A 36 -24.62 -6.67 -5.83
N GLN A 37 -25.53 -5.78 -5.49
CA GLN A 37 -25.84 -4.64 -6.35
C GLN A 37 -24.76 -3.58 -6.24
N GLN A 38 -24.46 -2.91 -7.33
CA GLN A 38 -23.39 -1.91 -7.39
C GLN A 38 -23.52 -0.82 -6.31
N PRO A 39 -24.71 -0.28 -5.99
CA PRO A 39 -24.85 0.70 -4.91
C PRO A 39 -24.35 0.23 -3.55
N ALA A 40 -24.35 -1.07 -3.27
CA ALA A 40 -23.84 -1.60 -2.00
C ALA A 40 -22.34 -1.32 -1.82
N LEU A 41 -21.60 -1.19 -2.92
CA LEU A 41 -20.16 -0.88 -2.85
C LEU A 41 -19.90 0.56 -2.46
N TYR A 42 -20.80 1.48 -2.82
CA TYR A 42 -20.62 2.90 -2.52
C TYR A 42 -20.73 3.23 -1.04
N TRP A 43 -21.28 2.32 -0.24
CA TRP A 43 -21.23 2.44 1.22
C TRP A 43 -19.80 2.30 1.77
N HIS A 44 -18.94 1.60 1.05
CA HIS A 44 -17.57 1.35 1.46
C HIS A 44 -16.57 2.22 0.70
N PHE A 45 -16.82 2.48 -0.59
CA PHE A 45 -15.93 3.26 -1.46
C PHE A 45 -16.75 4.18 -2.36
N GLN A 46 -16.55 5.47 -2.21
CA GLN A 46 -17.31 6.48 -2.96
C GLN A 46 -17.05 6.44 -4.46
N ASN A 47 -15.85 6.00 -4.85
CA ASN A 47 -15.44 5.95 -6.25
C ASN A 47 -14.27 4.98 -6.41
N LYS A 48 -13.86 4.77 -7.67
CA LYS A 48 -12.73 3.89 -7.99
C LYS A 48 -11.43 4.34 -7.32
N ARG A 49 -11.20 5.65 -7.23
CA ARG A 49 -9.99 6.19 -6.60
C ARG A 49 -9.88 5.78 -5.13
N ALA A 50 -10.97 5.91 -4.39
CA ALA A 50 -11.01 5.49 -2.99
C ALA A 50 -10.74 3.99 -2.86
N LEU A 51 -11.27 3.18 -3.77
CA LEU A 51 -11.00 1.74 -3.81
C LEU A 51 -9.51 1.48 -4.07
N LEU A 52 -8.91 2.12 -5.06
CA LEU A 52 -7.49 1.93 -5.39
C LEU A 52 -6.57 2.35 -4.23
N ASP A 53 -6.92 3.43 -3.53
CA ASP A 53 -6.16 3.86 -2.34
C ASP A 53 -6.20 2.77 -1.25
N ALA A 54 -7.37 2.18 -1.03
CA ALA A 54 -7.53 1.09 -0.06
C ALA A 54 -6.77 -0.16 -0.49
N LEU A 55 -6.72 -0.48 -1.78
CA LEU A 55 -5.96 -1.62 -2.30
C LEU A 55 -4.46 -1.42 -2.09
N ALA A 56 -3.96 -0.21 -2.33
CA ALA A 56 -2.55 0.11 -2.09
C ALA A 56 -2.16 -0.10 -0.63
N GLU A 57 -3.00 0.36 0.30
CA GLU A 57 -2.77 0.14 1.73
C GLU A 57 -2.80 -1.34 2.10
N ALA A 58 -3.76 -2.08 1.55
CA ALA A 58 -3.90 -3.51 1.82
C ALA A 58 -2.70 -4.32 1.34
N MET A 59 -2.17 -3.99 0.15
CA MET A 59 -0.95 -4.63 -0.37
C MET A 59 0.23 -4.45 0.57
N LEU A 60 0.42 -3.23 1.07
CA LEU A 60 1.52 -2.93 1.98
C LEU A 60 1.30 -3.58 3.33
N ALA A 61 0.09 -3.51 3.88
CA ALA A 61 -0.21 -4.13 5.17
C ALA A 61 0.03 -5.64 5.14
N GLU A 62 -0.26 -6.29 4.03
CA GLU A 62 -0.11 -7.74 3.88
C GLU A 62 1.33 -8.17 3.59
N ARG A 63 2.04 -7.44 2.75
CA ARG A 63 3.30 -7.90 2.16
C ARG A 63 4.54 -7.06 2.50
N HIS A 64 4.35 -5.83 2.96
CA HIS A 64 5.46 -4.98 3.35
C HIS A 64 5.82 -5.22 4.82
N THR A 65 6.58 -6.28 5.06
CA THR A 65 6.87 -6.78 6.41
C THR A 65 7.96 -6.01 7.14
N ARG A 66 8.72 -5.17 6.42
CA ARG A 66 9.84 -4.42 7.00
C ARG A 66 9.64 -2.91 6.86
N SER A 67 8.43 -2.44 7.14
CA SER A 67 8.14 -1.00 7.16
C SER A 67 8.76 -0.29 8.36
N LEU A 68 9.01 -1.02 9.45
CA LEU A 68 9.61 -0.48 10.66
C LEU A 68 10.97 -1.11 10.92
N PRO A 69 11.92 -0.35 11.51
CA PRO A 69 13.22 -0.91 11.89
C PRO A 69 13.08 -1.87 13.07
N GLU A 70 14.01 -2.82 13.15
CA GLU A 70 14.15 -3.70 14.31
C GLU A 70 15.00 -3.02 15.39
N GLU A 71 14.89 -3.50 16.61
CA GLU A 71 15.68 -2.97 17.72
C GLU A 71 17.17 -3.11 17.44
N ASN A 72 17.92 -2.01 17.63
CA ASN A 72 19.37 -1.96 17.43
C ASN A 72 19.83 -2.26 15.99
N GLU A 73 18.94 -2.13 15.02
CA GLU A 73 19.28 -2.38 13.62
C GLU A 73 20.15 -1.26 13.04
N ASP A 74 21.15 -1.64 12.23
CA ASP A 74 21.93 -0.68 11.44
C ASP A 74 21.00 -0.03 10.39
N TRP A 75 21.10 1.29 10.24
CA TRP A 75 20.21 2.02 9.33
C TRP A 75 20.38 1.61 7.87
N ARG A 76 21.58 1.18 7.47
CA ARG A 76 21.82 0.73 6.10
C ARG A 76 21.11 -0.58 5.83
N VAL A 77 21.16 -1.49 6.81
CA VAL A 77 20.43 -2.76 6.75
C VAL A 77 18.94 -2.51 6.71
N PHE A 78 18.44 -1.62 7.57
CA PHE A 78 17.02 -1.29 7.58
C PHE A 78 16.57 -0.74 6.23
N LEU A 79 17.27 0.24 5.66
CA LEU A 79 16.84 0.83 4.37
C LEU A 79 16.84 -0.21 3.25
N LYS A 80 17.82 -1.12 3.25
CA LYS A 80 17.86 -2.21 2.27
C LYS A 80 16.70 -3.18 2.45
N GLU A 81 16.46 -3.64 3.66
CA GLU A 81 15.37 -4.57 3.95
C GLU A 81 14.00 -3.93 3.71
N ASN A 82 13.87 -2.65 4.04
CA ASN A 82 12.66 -1.88 3.75
C ASN A 82 12.40 -1.82 2.24
N ALA A 83 13.42 -1.51 1.45
CA ALA A 83 13.30 -1.44 -0.01
C ALA A 83 12.91 -2.80 -0.61
N LEU A 84 13.53 -3.88 -0.17
CA LEU A 84 13.24 -5.24 -0.67
C LEU A 84 11.81 -5.67 -0.31
N SER A 85 11.41 -5.42 0.92
CA SER A 85 10.06 -5.73 1.41
C SER A 85 9.00 -4.91 0.65
N PHE A 86 9.25 -3.63 0.45
CA PHE A 86 8.36 -2.75 -0.30
C PHE A 86 8.22 -3.22 -1.76
N ARG A 87 9.34 -3.53 -2.40
CA ARG A 87 9.31 -4.06 -3.78
C ARG A 87 8.52 -5.37 -3.87
N THR A 88 8.73 -6.26 -2.92
CA THR A 88 7.99 -7.53 -2.86
C THR A 88 6.47 -7.27 -2.78
N ALA A 89 6.07 -6.32 -1.94
CA ALA A 89 4.66 -5.97 -1.80
C ALA A 89 4.07 -5.46 -3.12
N LEU A 90 4.79 -4.56 -3.81
CA LEU A 90 4.31 -4.00 -5.07
C LEU A 90 4.25 -5.03 -6.20
N LEU A 91 5.18 -6.00 -6.20
CA LEU A 91 5.20 -7.07 -7.21
C LEU A 91 4.20 -8.19 -6.92
N SER A 92 3.63 -8.24 -5.72
CA SER A 92 2.70 -9.29 -5.33
C SER A 92 1.35 -9.20 -6.03
N TYR A 93 1.03 -8.04 -6.60
CA TYR A 93 -0.23 -7.80 -7.29
C TYR A 93 0.00 -7.13 -8.63
N ARG A 94 -0.82 -7.50 -9.62
CA ARG A 94 -0.80 -6.88 -10.94
C ARG A 94 -1.03 -5.38 -10.82
N ASP A 95 -0.21 -4.59 -11.50
CA ASP A 95 -0.23 -3.12 -11.46
C ASP A 95 0.00 -2.51 -10.06
N GLY A 96 0.55 -3.29 -9.11
CA GLY A 96 0.74 -2.83 -7.74
C GLY A 96 1.54 -1.54 -7.62
N ALA A 97 2.68 -1.45 -8.30
CA ALA A 97 3.50 -0.24 -8.29
C ALA A 97 2.77 0.96 -8.89
N ARG A 98 2.03 0.73 -9.97
CA ARG A 98 1.25 1.78 -10.64
C ARG A 98 0.14 2.31 -9.76
N ILE A 99 -0.55 1.42 -9.04
CA ILE A 99 -1.59 1.80 -8.09
C ILE A 99 -0.97 2.61 -6.94
N HIS A 100 0.12 2.10 -6.35
CA HIS A 100 0.80 2.79 -5.26
C HIS A 100 1.27 4.19 -5.65
N ALA A 101 1.87 4.33 -6.84
CA ALA A 101 2.37 5.62 -7.32
C ALA A 101 1.26 6.67 -7.45
N GLY A 102 0.03 6.23 -7.68
CA GLY A 102 -1.12 7.12 -7.79
C GLY A 102 -1.83 7.44 -6.48
N THR A 103 -1.42 6.85 -5.36
CA THR A 103 -2.12 7.00 -4.09
C THR A 103 -1.45 8.06 -3.19
N ARG A 104 -2.23 8.52 -2.20
CA ARG A 104 -1.73 9.44 -1.16
C ARG A 104 -1.67 8.71 0.18
N PRO A 105 -0.68 9.03 1.02
CA PRO A 105 -0.61 8.46 2.36
C PRO A 105 -1.86 8.82 3.17
N THR A 106 -2.30 7.88 4.01
CA THR A 106 -3.37 8.11 4.99
C THR A 106 -2.76 8.27 6.38
N GLU A 107 -3.56 8.69 7.34
CA GLU A 107 -3.12 8.87 8.73
C GLU A 107 -2.35 7.69 9.32
N PRO A 108 -2.78 6.42 9.15
CA PRO A 108 -2.01 5.29 9.66
C PRO A 108 -0.59 5.21 9.12
N ASN A 109 -0.37 5.66 7.88
CA ASN A 109 0.95 5.64 7.26
C ASN A 109 1.84 6.78 7.78
N PHE A 110 1.26 7.86 8.29
CA PHE A 110 2.04 8.95 8.89
C PHE A 110 2.75 8.49 10.16
N GLY A 111 2.13 7.62 10.98
CA GLY A 111 2.78 7.04 12.15
C GLY A 111 4.01 6.22 11.79
N THR A 112 3.92 5.42 10.74
CA THR A 112 5.04 4.65 10.22
C THR A 112 6.16 5.58 9.73
N ALA A 113 5.82 6.58 8.95
CA ALA A 113 6.80 7.56 8.44
C ALA A 113 7.51 8.29 9.58
N GLU A 114 6.78 8.70 10.60
CA GLU A 114 7.35 9.35 11.77
C GLU A 114 8.36 8.45 12.49
N THR A 115 8.03 7.18 12.68
CA THR A 115 8.93 6.21 13.32
C THR A 115 10.20 6.02 12.51
N GLN A 116 10.08 5.90 11.19
CA GLN A 116 11.23 5.78 10.29
C GLN A 116 12.14 7.02 10.36
N ILE A 117 11.55 8.21 10.35
CA ILE A 117 12.30 9.47 10.44
C ILE A 117 13.04 9.57 11.77
N ARG A 118 12.38 9.25 12.87
CA ARG A 118 13.01 9.25 14.21
C ARG A 118 14.18 8.29 14.27
N PHE A 119 14.02 7.10 13.71
CA PHE A 119 15.08 6.10 13.65
C PHE A 119 16.31 6.64 12.93
N LEU A 120 16.13 7.22 11.75
CA LEU A 120 17.25 7.78 10.98
C LEU A 120 17.88 8.98 11.67
N CYS A 121 17.08 9.83 12.32
CA CYS A 121 17.61 10.96 13.08
C CYS A 121 18.46 10.50 14.26
N ALA A 122 18.08 9.42 14.93
CA ALA A 122 18.88 8.83 16.00
C ALA A 122 20.24 8.33 15.50
N GLU A 123 20.35 7.99 14.20
CA GLU A 123 21.58 7.55 13.55
C GLU A 123 22.42 8.70 12.97
N GLY A 124 21.99 9.95 13.17
CA GLY A 124 22.73 11.13 12.75
C GLY A 124 22.16 11.89 11.54
N PHE A 125 21.06 11.43 10.97
CA PHE A 125 20.40 12.17 9.90
C PHE A 125 19.68 13.38 10.47
N CYS A 126 19.72 14.54 9.78
CA CYS A 126 18.79 15.59 10.09
C CYS A 126 17.41 15.23 9.50
N PRO A 127 16.30 15.79 10.05
CA PRO A 127 14.96 15.41 9.57
C PRO A 127 14.77 15.54 8.06
N LYS A 128 15.29 16.60 7.46
CA LYS A 128 15.19 16.83 6.01
C LYS A 128 15.88 15.72 5.21
N ARG A 129 17.09 15.31 5.63
CA ARG A 129 17.84 14.23 4.96
C ARG A 129 17.18 12.88 5.18
N ALA A 130 16.59 12.66 6.36
CA ALA A 130 15.85 11.43 6.63
C ALA A 130 14.66 11.29 5.67
N VAL A 131 13.88 12.36 5.50
CA VAL A 131 12.75 12.37 4.55
C VAL A 131 13.24 12.12 3.13
N TRP A 132 14.32 12.77 2.71
CA TRP A 132 14.87 12.60 1.37
C TRP A 132 15.36 11.17 1.12
N ALA A 133 16.01 10.55 2.13
CA ALA A 133 16.49 9.18 2.01
C ALA A 133 15.33 8.21 1.80
N LEU A 134 14.27 8.34 2.61
CA LEU A 134 13.08 7.50 2.50
C LEU A 134 12.37 7.69 1.15
N ARG A 135 12.25 8.92 0.69
CA ARG A 135 11.63 9.21 -0.60
C ARG A 135 12.48 8.68 -1.76
N ALA A 136 13.79 8.80 -1.66
CA ALA A 136 14.69 8.26 -2.69
C ALA A 136 14.56 6.74 -2.81
N VAL A 137 14.49 6.04 -1.68
CA VAL A 137 14.26 4.60 -1.65
C VAL A 137 12.91 4.25 -2.29
N SER A 138 11.86 4.97 -1.90
CA SER A 138 10.52 4.75 -2.43
C SER A 138 10.46 4.95 -3.96
N HIS A 139 11.02 6.05 -4.46
CA HIS A 139 11.03 6.33 -5.90
C HIS A 139 11.85 5.31 -6.68
N TYR A 140 12.99 4.89 -6.12
CA TYR A 140 13.83 3.87 -6.74
C TYR A 140 13.07 2.55 -6.88
N VAL A 141 12.40 2.12 -5.82
CA VAL A 141 11.64 0.87 -5.80
C VAL A 141 10.47 0.93 -6.80
N VAL A 142 9.71 2.01 -6.79
CA VAL A 142 8.56 2.17 -7.72
C VAL A 142 9.03 2.14 -9.18
N GLY A 143 10.19 2.71 -9.47
CA GLY A 143 10.76 2.75 -10.82
C GLY A 143 11.51 1.48 -11.24
N SER A 144 11.76 0.59 -10.31
CA SER A 144 12.47 -0.65 -10.62
C SER A 144 11.50 -1.72 -11.15
#